data_d0b67781a89b191db51bc858314c392f
#
_entry.id   d0b67781a89b191db51bc858314c392f
#
_cell.length_a   1.000
_cell.length_b   1.000
_cell.length_c   1.000
_cell.angle_alpha   90.00
_cell.angle_beta   90.00
_cell.angle_gamma   90.00
#
_symmetry.space_group_name_H-M   'P 1'
#
loop_
_entity.id
_entity.type
_entity.pdbx_description
1 polymer ?
#
loop_
_entity_poly.entity_id
_entity_poly.type
_entity_poly.pdbx_seq_one_letter_code
_entity_poly.pdbx_strand_id
1 'polypeptide(L)'
;MKSPLVPLVACLALFTQAASASDNLLDSNGNLWVNYVGDHPLFGSPWGLHLEVQNRREELGREWQQLLLRPGLNYQISPTITVSAGWAYVRTYPYGDYPVDTEFPEHRAWEQVAHSFKALGLEWQQRLRLEQRWIGEMAGSERAGYDLANWRYENRIRYMLRTTLPLTEDKKTYLALWNETFVNFGSNVSGNFFDQNRAFVGVGRKLSEHTRLEVGFMEQTLQRRGGAIWENNHTLSVWLTSRWPFGRR
;
A
#
# COMPACT_ATOMS: atom_id res chain seq x y z
N MET A 1 -1.45 -36.03 13.71
CA MET A 1 -1.90 -34.75 13.17
C MET A 1 -0.69 -34.05 12.58
N LYS A 2 -0.54 -34.02 11.25
CA LYS A 2 0.60 -33.36 10.56
C LYS A 2 0.30 -31.86 10.44
N SER A 3 1.19 -31.03 10.95
CA SER A 3 1.09 -29.58 10.96
C SER A 3 1.02 -29.02 9.52
N PRO A 4 0.03 -28.16 9.19
CA PRO A 4 -0.11 -27.56 7.84
C PRO A 4 0.82 -26.36 7.58
N LEU A 5 1.87 -26.18 8.39
CA LEU A 5 2.75 -24.98 8.36
C LEU A 5 3.80 -24.99 7.24
N VAL A 6 4.08 -26.14 6.62
CA VAL A 6 5.20 -26.28 5.67
C VAL A 6 4.96 -25.64 4.28
N PRO A 7 3.76 -25.62 3.68
CA PRO A 7 3.60 -25.00 2.35
C PRO A 7 3.41 -23.47 2.38
N LEU A 8 3.12 -22.87 3.54
CA LEU A 8 2.87 -21.42 3.62
C LEU A 8 4.14 -20.58 3.56
N VAL A 9 5.25 -21.10 4.07
CA VAL A 9 6.55 -20.43 4.08
C VAL A 9 7.17 -20.39 2.67
N ALA A 10 6.89 -21.36 1.82
CA ALA A 10 7.44 -21.44 0.47
C ALA A 10 6.88 -20.38 -0.51
N CYS A 11 5.65 -19.89 -0.31
CA CYS A 11 5.08 -18.84 -1.15
C CYS A 11 5.58 -17.42 -0.82
N LEU A 12 6.04 -17.17 0.41
CA LEU A 12 6.62 -15.88 0.78
C LEU A 12 8.09 -15.71 0.38
N ALA A 13 8.81 -16.82 0.18
CA ALA A 13 10.26 -16.81 -0.07
C ALA A 13 10.65 -16.57 -1.54
N LEU A 14 9.70 -16.54 -2.48
CA LEU A 14 10.01 -16.52 -3.93
C LEU A 14 10.28 -15.13 -4.53
N PHE A 15 10.27 -14.06 -3.76
CA PHE A 15 10.46 -12.71 -4.30
C PHE A 15 11.68 -11.94 -3.77
N THR A 16 12.61 -12.60 -3.08
CA THR A 16 13.81 -11.93 -2.55
C THR A 16 15.06 -12.05 -3.42
N GLN A 17 14.99 -12.57 -4.64
CA GLN A 17 16.16 -12.69 -5.51
C GLN A 17 15.86 -12.17 -6.91
N ALA A 18 16.22 -10.93 -7.18
CA ALA A 18 16.74 -10.46 -8.47
C ALA A 18 17.35 -9.06 -8.33
N ALA A 19 18.35 -8.88 -7.49
CA ALA A 19 19.29 -7.77 -7.69
C ALA A 19 20.47 -8.38 -8.44
N SER A 20 20.41 -8.34 -9.77
CA SER A 20 21.61 -8.53 -10.60
C SER A 20 22.60 -7.41 -10.22
N ALA A 21 23.85 -7.80 -9.97
CA ALA A 21 24.96 -6.88 -9.70
C ALA A 21 25.19 -5.96 -10.90
N SER A 22 24.47 -4.87 -10.94
CA SER A 22 24.80 -3.63 -11.64
C SER A 22 25.15 -2.62 -10.54
N ASP A 23 25.90 -1.55 -10.85
CA ASP A 23 26.28 -0.48 -9.91
C ASP A 23 25.06 0.30 -9.36
N ASN A 24 24.07 -0.43 -8.83
CA ASN A 24 22.87 0.13 -8.25
C ASN A 24 23.20 0.71 -6.88
N LEU A 25 22.80 1.95 -6.67
CA LEU A 25 22.84 2.59 -5.36
C LEU A 25 21.74 1.99 -4.49
N LEU A 26 22.07 1.64 -3.26
CA LEU A 26 21.13 1.14 -2.26
C LEU A 26 20.91 2.20 -1.19
N ASP A 27 19.64 2.56 -1.00
CA ASP A 27 19.16 3.42 0.07
C ASP A 27 18.42 2.56 1.11
N SER A 28 18.66 2.75 2.41
CA SER A 28 18.07 1.91 3.47
C SER A 28 17.52 2.78 4.59
N ASN A 29 16.20 2.79 4.75
CA ASN A 29 15.50 3.72 5.62
C ASN A 29 14.68 3.02 6.71
N GLY A 30 14.69 3.57 7.93
CA GLY A 30 13.85 3.14 9.05
C GLY A 30 12.61 4.01 9.18
N ASN A 31 11.40 3.46 8.91
CA ASN A 31 10.18 4.23 8.78
C ASN A 31 9.13 3.90 9.83
N LEU A 32 8.22 4.85 10.06
CA LEU A 32 6.95 4.66 10.78
C LEU A 32 5.78 5.09 9.90
N TRP A 33 4.86 4.17 9.61
CA TRP A 33 3.65 4.47 8.86
C TRP A 33 2.41 4.27 9.73
N VAL A 34 1.58 5.29 9.81
CA VAL A 34 0.27 5.23 10.47
C VAL A 34 -0.81 5.38 9.41
N ASN A 35 -1.65 4.35 9.29
CA ASN A 35 -2.61 4.22 8.20
C ASN A 35 -4.02 4.03 8.74
N TYR A 36 -4.97 4.72 8.14
CA TYR A 36 -6.39 4.49 8.30
C TYR A 36 -6.99 4.02 6.98
N VAL A 37 -7.82 2.97 7.04
CA VAL A 37 -8.61 2.50 5.90
C VAL A 37 -10.04 2.29 6.35
N GLY A 38 -10.94 3.08 5.79
CA GLY A 38 -12.39 2.99 5.99
C GLY A 38 -13.09 2.46 4.74
N ASP A 39 -13.84 1.36 4.88
CA ASP A 39 -14.77 0.86 3.88
C ASP A 39 -16.15 0.83 4.50
N HIS A 40 -16.91 1.91 4.34
CA HIS A 40 -18.14 2.20 5.06
C HIS A 40 -19.38 1.86 4.22
N PRO A 41 -20.05 0.72 4.46
CA PRO A 41 -21.28 0.37 3.74
C PRO A 41 -22.38 1.41 3.99
N LEU A 42 -23.18 1.68 2.99
CA LEU A 42 -24.41 2.47 3.11
C LEU A 42 -25.58 1.51 3.33
N PHE A 43 -26.35 1.71 4.42
CA PHE A 43 -27.45 0.83 4.75
C PHE A 43 -28.49 0.69 3.64
N GLY A 44 -28.95 -0.55 3.40
CA GLY A 44 -29.93 -0.85 2.36
C GLY A 44 -29.44 -0.71 0.93
N SER A 45 -28.12 -0.60 0.73
CA SER A 45 -27.52 -0.34 -0.57
C SER A 45 -26.27 -1.21 -0.78
N PRO A 46 -25.96 -1.63 -2.03
CA PRO A 46 -24.68 -2.25 -2.36
C PRO A 46 -23.51 -1.25 -2.38
N TRP A 47 -23.79 0.04 -2.24
CA TRP A 47 -22.79 1.10 -2.25
C TRP A 47 -22.13 1.29 -0.89
N GLY A 48 -20.93 1.83 -0.90
CA GLY A 48 -20.18 2.23 0.28
C GLY A 48 -19.22 3.37 -0.03
N LEU A 49 -18.68 3.97 1.01
CA LEU A 49 -17.66 4.99 0.93
C LEU A 49 -16.31 4.37 1.27
N HIS A 50 -15.30 4.66 0.46
CA HIS A 50 -13.90 4.34 0.74
C HIS A 50 -13.17 5.60 1.20
N LEU A 51 -12.38 5.48 2.26
CA LEU A 51 -11.47 6.52 2.71
C LEU A 51 -10.18 5.89 3.20
N GLU A 52 -9.06 6.29 2.61
CA GLU A 52 -7.74 5.87 3.07
C GLU A 52 -6.87 7.11 3.34
N VAL A 53 -6.28 7.14 4.53
CA VAL A 53 -5.33 8.17 4.95
C VAL A 53 -4.05 7.47 5.38
N GLN A 54 -2.92 7.86 4.81
CA GLN A 54 -1.62 7.32 5.21
C GLN A 54 -0.67 8.46 5.55
N ASN A 55 -0.21 8.45 6.80
CA ASN A 55 0.86 9.30 7.28
C ASN A 55 2.13 8.45 7.32
N ARG A 56 3.07 8.76 6.46
CA ARG A 56 4.33 8.05 6.32
C ARG A 56 5.46 8.95 6.76
N ARG A 57 6.26 8.45 7.67
CA ARG A 57 7.39 9.16 8.26
C ARG A 57 8.65 8.34 8.11
N GLU A 58 9.76 9.02 7.92
CA GLU A 58 11.11 8.50 8.02
C GLU A 58 11.70 8.70 9.43
N GLU A 59 12.89 8.17 9.67
CA GLU A 59 13.62 8.23 10.95
C GLU A 59 12.73 7.86 12.15
N LEU A 60 11.97 6.76 12.00
CA LEU A 60 11.03 6.26 13.01
C LEU A 60 9.99 7.32 13.47
N GLY A 61 9.63 8.24 12.59
CA GLY A 61 8.55 9.20 12.82
C GLY A 61 8.97 10.66 12.89
N ARG A 62 10.24 10.99 12.75
CA ARG A 62 10.74 12.37 12.83
C ARG A 62 10.46 13.16 11.56
N GLU A 63 10.88 12.64 10.41
CA GLU A 63 10.81 13.36 9.15
C GLU A 63 9.61 12.92 8.29
N TRP A 64 9.14 13.82 7.44
CA TRP A 64 8.09 13.52 6.49
C TRP A 64 8.63 12.67 5.33
N GLN A 65 7.98 11.56 5.04
CA GLN A 65 8.21 10.77 3.84
C GLN A 65 7.09 11.01 2.82
N GLN A 66 5.84 10.73 3.23
CA GLN A 66 4.70 10.89 2.31
C GLN A 66 3.37 11.02 3.07
N LEU A 67 2.49 11.88 2.58
CA LEU A 67 1.08 11.94 2.95
C LEU A 67 0.24 11.42 1.79
N LEU A 68 -0.73 10.52 2.08
CA LEU A 68 -1.70 10.05 1.08
C LEU A 68 -3.12 10.20 1.61
N LEU A 69 -3.98 10.77 0.78
CA LEU A 69 -5.43 10.85 0.98
C LEU A 69 -6.11 10.18 -0.21
N ARG A 70 -7.01 9.20 0.04
CA ARG A 70 -7.67 8.42 -1.02
C ARG A 70 -9.15 8.22 -0.71
N PRO A 71 -10.02 9.14 -1.10
CA PRO A 71 -11.46 8.93 -1.12
C PRO A 71 -11.89 8.09 -2.33
N GLY A 72 -13.05 7.44 -2.21
CA GLY A 72 -13.66 6.67 -3.30
C GLY A 72 -15.02 6.11 -2.94
N LEU A 73 -15.58 5.39 -3.89
CA LEU A 73 -16.85 4.66 -3.75
C LEU A 73 -16.59 3.16 -3.88
N ASN A 74 -17.28 2.39 -3.07
CA ASN A 74 -17.32 0.94 -3.13
C ASN A 74 -18.68 0.49 -3.69
N TYR A 75 -18.68 -0.58 -4.49
CA TYR A 75 -19.89 -1.27 -4.90
C TYR A 75 -19.73 -2.77 -4.69
N GLN A 76 -20.58 -3.37 -3.88
CA GLN A 76 -20.57 -4.78 -3.57
C GLN A 76 -21.31 -5.57 -4.64
N ILE A 77 -20.59 -6.26 -5.52
CA ILE A 77 -21.15 -7.09 -6.59
C ILE A 77 -21.71 -8.40 -6.01
N SER A 78 -21.01 -8.98 -5.04
CA SER A 78 -21.39 -10.20 -4.35
C SER A 78 -20.87 -10.19 -2.91
N PRO A 79 -21.26 -11.14 -2.05
CA PRO A 79 -20.71 -11.23 -0.68
C PRO A 79 -19.17 -11.32 -0.62
N THR A 80 -18.52 -11.71 -1.70
CA THR A 80 -17.07 -11.93 -1.77
C THR A 80 -16.35 -10.97 -2.70
N ILE A 81 -17.06 -10.21 -3.55
CA ILE A 81 -16.46 -9.33 -4.56
C ILE A 81 -16.96 -7.90 -4.37
N THR A 82 -16.00 -6.99 -4.20
CA THR A 82 -16.24 -5.55 -4.15
C THR A 82 -15.41 -4.88 -5.24
N VAL A 83 -16.02 -3.99 -6.01
CA VAL A 83 -15.32 -3.08 -6.92
C VAL A 83 -15.30 -1.68 -6.30
N SER A 84 -14.26 -0.92 -6.57
CA SER A 84 -14.14 0.43 -6.04
C SER A 84 -13.43 1.32 -7.05
N ALA A 85 -13.76 2.61 -7.02
CA ALA A 85 -13.08 3.62 -7.81
C ALA A 85 -13.03 4.95 -7.05
N GLY A 86 -12.06 5.78 -7.37
CA GLY A 86 -11.94 7.07 -6.71
C GLY A 86 -10.73 7.87 -7.16
N TRP A 87 -10.40 8.82 -6.32
CA TRP A 87 -9.27 9.73 -6.50
C TRP A 87 -8.30 9.61 -5.33
N ALA A 88 -7.02 9.92 -5.57
CA ALA A 88 -6.06 10.05 -4.49
C ALA A 88 -5.16 11.27 -4.72
N TYR A 89 -4.84 11.93 -3.63
CA TYR A 89 -3.79 12.93 -3.55
C TYR A 89 -2.63 12.37 -2.74
N VAL A 90 -1.43 12.57 -3.25
CA VAL A 90 -0.19 12.17 -2.57
C VAL A 90 0.76 13.35 -2.57
N ARG A 91 1.40 13.62 -1.43
CA ARG A 91 2.51 14.54 -1.32
C ARG A 91 3.72 13.76 -0.86
N THR A 92 4.78 13.82 -1.64
CA THR A 92 6.08 13.18 -1.33
C THR A 92 7.06 14.27 -0.93
N TYR A 93 7.81 14.01 0.12
CA TYR A 93 8.82 14.92 0.68
C TYR A 93 10.22 14.38 0.40
N PRO A 94 11.25 15.24 0.41
CA PRO A 94 12.63 14.77 0.41
C PRO A 94 12.89 13.86 1.61
N TYR A 95 13.51 12.70 1.40
CA TYR A 95 13.88 11.74 2.45
C TYR A 95 14.96 10.77 1.94
N GLY A 96 15.62 10.05 2.88
CA GLY A 96 16.65 9.05 2.57
C GLY A 96 18.00 9.66 2.18
N ASP A 97 18.94 8.79 1.83
CA ASP A 97 20.31 9.18 1.44
C ASP A 97 20.36 9.83 0.06
N TYR A 98 19.34 9.59 -0.79
CA TYR A 98 19.23 10.16 -2.13
C TYR A 98 17.88 10.91 -2.26
N PRO A 99 17.69 12.02 -1.53
CA PRO A 99 16.41 12.72 -1.53
C PRO A 99 16.10 13.34 -2.90
N VAL A 100 14.81 13.56 -3.16
CA VAL A 100 14.37 14.46 -4.23
C VAL A 100 14.67 15.90 -3.84
N ASP A 101 14.88 16.78 -4.82
CA ASP A 101 15.29 18.17 -4.56
C ASP A 101 14.27 18.97 -3.75
N THR A 102 13.00 18.66 -3.93
CA THR A 102 11.88 19.31 -3.22
C THR A 102 10.66 18.39 -3.14
N GLU A 103 9.73 18.73 -2.28
CA GLU A 103 8.45 18.03 -2.21
C GLU A 103 7.65 18.21 -3.50
N PHE A 104 6.89 17.15 -3.88
CA PHE A 104 6.05 17.21 -5.07
C PHE A 104 4.68 16.56 -4.85
N PRO A 105 3.63 17.11 -5.51
CA PRO A 105 2.30 16.53 -5.48
C PRO A 105 2.14 15.42 -6.51
N GLU A 106 1.21 14.51 -6.24
CA GLU A 106 0.77 13.51 -7.19
C GLU A 106 -0.74 13.32 -7.06
N HIS A 107 -1.45 13.31 -8.18
CA HIS A 107 -2.85 12.92 -8.28
C HIS A 107 -2.99 11.55 -8.90
N ARG A 108 -3.98 10.77 -8.45
CA ARG A 108 -4.29 9.45 -8.99
C ARG A 108 -5.78 9.28 -9.17
N ALA A 109 -6.22 8.87 -10.34
CA ALA A 109 -7.47 8.12 -10.48
C ALA A 109 -7.14 6.64 -10.22
N TRP A 110 -8.06 5.92 -9.58
CA TRP A 110 -7.83 4.51 -9.28
C TRP A 110 -9.11 3.70 -9.36
N GLU A 111 -8.99 2.46 -9.82
CA GLU A 111 -10.02 1.44 -9.80
C GLU A 111 -9.45 0.16 -9.18
N GLN A 112 -10.31 -0.62 -8.50
CA GLN A 112 -9.90 -1.89 -7.95
C GLN A 112 -11.01 -2.91 -7.92
N VAL A 113 -10.60 -4.18 -7.91
CA VAL A 113 -11.42 -5.33 -7.58
C VAL A 113 -10.78 -6.02 -6.37
N ALA A 114 -11.57 -6.22 -5.32
CA ALA A 114 -11.20 -7.01 -4.15
C ALA A 114 -12.07 -8.27 -4.10
N HIS A 115 -11.44 -9.43 -3.88
CA HIS A 115 -12.11 -10.71 -3.77
C HIS A 115 -11.63 -11.44 -2.53
N SER A 116 -12.58 -11.90 -1.71
CA SER A 116 -12.34 -12.74 -0.52
C SER A 116 -12.73 -14.18 -0.81
N PHE A 117 -11.88 -15.13 -0.42
CA PHE A 117 -12.13 -16.56 -0.63
C PHE A 117 -11.54 -17.38 0.52
N LYS A 118 -11.91 -18.66 0.61
CA LYS A 118 -11.37 -19.61 1.58
C LYS A 118 -10.52 -20.65 0.87
N ALA A 119 -9.30 -20.83 1.35
CA ALA A 119 -8.40 -21.89 0.88
C ALA A 119 -7.52 -22.35 2.03
N LEU A 120 -7.18 -23.66 2.07
CA LEU A 120 -6.31 -24.26 3.09
C LEU A 120 -6.78 -24.00 4.54
N GLY A 121 -8.10 -23.87 4.76
CA GLY A 121 -8.67 -23.57 6.07
C GLY A 121 -8.55 -22.12 6.53
N LEU A 122 -8.01 -21.25 5.70
CA LEU A 122 -7.79 -19.83 5.99
C LEU A 122 -8.67 -18.93 5.12
N GLU A 123 -8.89 -17.71 5.61
CA GLU A 123 -9.51 -16.65 4.84
C GLU A 123 -8.43 -15.86 4.08
N TRP A 124 -8.62 -15.74 2.77
CA TRP A 124 -7.75 -15.03 1.87
C TRP A 124 -8.47 -13.83 1.26
N GLN A 125 -7.72 -12.80 0.97
CA GLN A 125 -8.16 -11.63 0.22
C GLN A 125 -7.13 -11.31 -0.85
N GLN A 126 -7.59 -11.15 -2.08
CA GLN A 126 -6.79 -10.62 -3.18
C GLN A 126 -7.37 -9.30 -3.67
N ARG A 127 -6.51 -8.42 -4.15
CA ARG A 127 -6.89 -7.12 -4.69
C ARG A 127 -6.04 -6.78 -5.91
N LEU A 128 -6.70 -6.51 -7.01
CA LEU A 128 -6.09 -5.92 -8.20
C LEU A 128 -6.51 -4.45 -8.25
N ARG A 129 -5.54 -3.52 -8.38
CA ARG A 129 -5.79 -2.09 -8.50
C ARG A 129 -5.02 -1.54 -9.70
N LEU A 130 -5.71 -0.73 -10.48
CA LEU A 130 -5.14 0.12 -11.53
C LEU A 130 -5.08 1.55 -11.01
N GLU A 131 -4.00 2.27 -11.29
CA GLU A 131 -3.82 3.67 -10.95
C GLU A 131 -3.32 4.43 -12.17
N GLN A 132 -4.03 5.48 -12.57
CA GLN A 132 -3.58 6.52 -13.50
C GLN A 132 -2.99 7.64 -12.65
N ARG A 133 -1.72 7.94 -12.87
CA ARG A 133 -0.93 8.80 -12.00
C ARG A 133 -0.47 10.05 -12.75
N TRP A 134 -0.76 11.22 -12.20
CA TRP A 134 -0.22 12.51 -12.62
C TRP A 134 0.76 12.96 -11.53
N ILE A 135 2.03 12.85 -11.83
CA ILE A 135 3.14 13.11 -10.90
C ILE A 135 3.68 14.48 -11.22
N GLY A 136 3.70 15.39 -10.23
CA GLY A 136 4.22 16.74 -10.39
C GLY A 136 5.72 16.71 -10.66
N GLU A 137 6.14 17.40 -11.71
CA GLU A 137 7.55 17.66 -12.03
C GLU A 137 7.86 19.10 -11.63
N MET A 138 8.74 19.23 -10.65
CA MET A 138 9.11 20.52 -10.08
C MET A 138 10.31 21.07 -10.83
N ALA A 139 10.31 22.39 -11.07
CA ALA A 139 11.45 23.11 -11.63
C ALA A 139 11.82 24.29 -10.74
N GLY A 140 13.10 24.59 -10.65
CA GLY A 140 13.62 25.65 -9.80
C GLY A 140 14.98 25.31 -9.19
N SER A 141 15.29 25.97 -8.10
CA SER A 141 16.48 25.71 -7.29
C SER A 141 16.23 26.15 -5.84
N GLU A 142 17.04 25.70 -4.90
CA GLU A 142 16.96 26.12 -3.49
C GLU A 142 16.99 27.65 -3.34
N ARG A 143 17.75 28.35 -4.18
CA ARG A 143 17.88 29.81 -4.13
C ARG A 143 16.68 30.56 -4.70
N ALA A 144 16.05 30.03 -5.75
CA ALA A 144 14.94 30.67 -6.47
C ALA A 144 13.57 30.18 -6.01
N GLY A 145 13.53 29.07 -5.25
CA GLY A 145 12.33 28.30 -4.96
C GLY A 145 12.03 27.29 -6.07
N TYR A 146 11.03 26.45 -5.82
CA TYR A 146 10.56 25.42 -6.75
C TYR A 146 9.11 25.62 -7.08
N ASP A 147 8.76 25.56 -8.35
CA ASP A 147 7.41 25.65 -8.85
C ASP A 147 7.02 24.38 -9.63
N LEU A 148 5.74 24.08 -9.68
CA LEU A 148 5.22 22.99 -10.48
C LEU A 148 5.33 23.35 -11.98
N ALA A 149 6.22 22.69 -12.70
CA ALA A 149 6.45 22.95 -14.11
C ALA A 149 5.57 22.10 -15.04
N ASN A 150 5.32 20.84 -14.66
CA ASN A 150 4.59 19.91 -15.52
C ASN A 150 3.98 18.77 -14.71
N TRP A 151 3.09 18.00 -15.36
CA TRP A 151 2.53 16.75 -14.86
C TRP A 151 2.97 15.59 -15.74
N ARG A 152 3.69 14.63 -15.17
CA ARG A 152 4.07 13.39 -15.84
C ARG A 152 3.00 12.33 -15.60
N TYR A 153 2.45 11.79 -16.67
CA TYR A 153 1.44 10.73 -16.62
C TYR A 153 2.07 9.35 -16.68
N GLU A 154 1.70 8.46 -15.76
CA GLU A 154 2.09 7.04 -15.72
C GLU A 154 0.90 6.17 -15.31
N ASN A 155 0.90 4.92 -15.74
CA ASN A 155 -0.02 3.92 -15.24
C ASN A 155 0.70 2.95 -14.31
N ARG A 156 -0.05 2.39 -13.34
CA ARG A 156 0.47 1.39 -12.43
C ARG A 156 -0.57 0.34 -12.10
N ILE A 157 -0.19 -0.94 -12.21
CA ILE A 157 -0.96 -2.07 -11.70
C ILE A 157 -0.39 -2.48 -10.35
N ARG A 158 -1.29 -2.85 -9.42
CA ARG A 158 -0.94 -3.36 -8.10
C ARG A 158 -1.72 -4.63 -7.84
N TYR A 159 -1.03 -5.68 -7.41
CA TYR A 159 -1.66 -6.92 -6.96
C TYR A 159 -1.27 -7.21 -5.52
N MET A 160 -2.27 -7.44 -4.67
CA MET A 160 -2.10 -7.79 -3.26
C MET A 160 -2.74 -9.14 -2.97
N LEU A 161 -2.03 -9.97 -2.23
CA LEU A 161 -2.54 -11.18 -1.61
C LEU A 161 -2.37 -11.08 -0.09
N ARG A 162 -3.43 -11.35 0.66
CA ARG A 162 -3.47 -11.25 2.11
C ARG A 162 -4.15 -12.47 2.73
N THR A 163 -3.66 -12.88 3.90
CA THR A 163 -4.33 -13.86 4.76
C THR A 163 -4.21 -13.49 6.24
N THR A 164 -5.04 -14.11 7.07
CA THR A 164 -4.99 -13.95 8.53
C THR A 164 -5.09 -15.33 9.19
N LEU A 165 -4.26 -15.53 10.24
CA LEU A 165 -4.25 -16.75 11.05
C LEU A 165 -4.72 -16.39 12.46
N PRO A 166 -5.85 -16.95 12.96
CA PRO A 166 -6.27 -16.74 14.33
C PRO A 166 -5.20 -17.21 15.33
N LEU A 167 -4.88 -16.39 16.32
CA LEU A 167 -3.95 -16.70 17.41
C LEU A 167 -4.68 -17.03 18.73
N THR A 168 -5.98 -16.64 18.84
CA THR A 168 -6.81 -16.89 20.01
C THR A 168 -8.07 -17.65 19.62
N GLU A 169 -8.66 -18.41 20.56
CA GLU A 169 -9.88 -19.20 20.32
C GLU A 169 -11.07 -18.30 19.94
N ASP A 170 -11.18 -17.11 20.52
CA ASP A 170 -12.20 -16.10 20.20
C ASP A 170 -11.99 -15.43 18.83
N LYS A 171 -10.88 -15.75 18.15
CA LYS A 171 -10.47 -15.22 16.84
C LYS A 171 -10.41 -13.68 16.78
N LYS A 172 -10.24 -13.03 17.93
CA LYS A 172 -10.10 -11.57 17.98
C LYS A 172 -8.68 -11.13 17.74
N THR A 173 -7.69 -11.93 18.21
CA THR A 173 -6.27 -11.68 17.94
C THR A 173 -5.80 -12.63 16.84
N TYR A 174 -5.07 -12.10 15.85
CA TYR A 174 -4.62 -12.86 14.69
C TYR A 174 -3.28 -12.36 14.17
N LEU A 175 -2.55 -13.25 13.49
CA LEU A 175 -1.42 -12.89 12.65
C LEU A 175 -1.95 -12.43 11.29
N ALA A 176 -1.49 -11.28 10.83
CA ALA A 176 -1.79 -10.75 9.50
C ALA A 176 -0.55 -10.84 8.60
N LEU A 177 -0.73 -11.40 7.42
CA LEU A 177 0.32 -11.56 6.41
C LEU A 177 -0.20 -11.03 5.08
N TRP A 178 0.57 -10.19 4.40
CA TRP A 178 0.25 -9.80 3.03
C TRP A 178 1.50 -9.41 2.24
N ASN A 179 1.38 -9.57 0.93
CA ASN A 179 2.35 -9.09 -0.03
C ASN A 179 1.62 -8.28 -1.11
N GLU A 180 2.22 -7.19 -1.55
CA GLU A 180 1.69 -6.35 -2.62
C GLU A 180 2.81 -5.96 -3.57
N THR A 181 2.64 -6.27 -4.86
CA THR A 181 3.57 -5.95 -5.95
C THR A 181 2.98 -4.86 -6.84
N PHE A 182 3.83 -3.96 -7.30
CA PHE A 182 3.47 -2.80 -8.11
C PHE A 182 4.29 -2.80 -9.39
N VAL A 183 3.64 -2.59 -10.51
CA VAL A 183 4.24 -2.58 -11.84
C VAL A 183 3.78 -1.33 -12.59
N ASN A 184 4.74 -0.52 -13.04
CA ASN A 184 4.49 0.65 -13.87
C ASN A 184 4.44 0.25 -15.34
N PHE A 185 3.63 0.97 -16.12
CA PHE A 185 3.56 0.81 -17.57
C PHE A 185 3.13 2.11 -18.26
N GLY A 186 3.44 2.21 -19.55
CA GLY A 186 3.16 3.40 -20.37
C GLY A 186 4.43 4.04 -20.90
N SER A 187 4.27 5.02 -21.78
CA SER A 187 5.36 5.66 -22.54
C SER A 187 6.32 6.49 -21.67
N ASN A 188 5.85 6.95 -20.51
CA ASN A 188 6.63 7.82 -19.63
C ASN A 188 7.39 7.07 -18.52
N VAL A 189 7.27 5.74 -18.49
CA VAL A 189 8.03 4.89 -17.56
C VAL A 189 9.48 4.82 -18.05
N SER A 190 10.40 5.32 -17.23
CA SER A 190 11.83 5.39 -17.56
C SER A 190 12.62 4.41 -16.69
N GLY A 191 12.73 3.16 -17.17
CA GLY A 191 13.61 2.15 -16.55
C GLY A 191 13.08 1.48 -15.29
N ASN A 192 12.00 1.96 -14.68
CA ASN A 192 11.39 1.37 -13.48
C ASN A 192 10.04 0.69 -13.75
N PHE A 193 10.05 -0.32 -14.63
CA PHE A 193 8.89 -1.19 -14.85
C PHE A 193 8.43 -1.83 -13.54
N PHE A 194 9.36 -2.44 -12.79
CA PHE A 194 9.12 -2.79 -11.40
C PHE A 194 9.13 -1.50 -10.57
N ASP A 195 7.99 -1.16 -9.95
CA ASP A 195 7.93 0.01 -9.08
C ASP A 195 8.34 -0.34 -7.66
N GLN A 196 7.64 -1.28 -7.06
CA GLN A 196 7.93 -1.73 -5.69
C GLN A 196 7.28 -3.05 -5.33
N ASN A 197 7.79 -3.68 -4.27
CA ASN A 197 7.13 -4.75 -3.54
C ASN A 197 7.02 -4.40 -2.07
N ARG A 198 5.95 -4.84 -1.43
CA ARG A 198 5.72 -4.69 0.01
C ARG A 198 5.34 -6.04 0.59
N ALA A 199 6.06 -6.46 1.62
CA ALA A 199 5.77 -7.65 2.42
C ALA A 199 5.51 -7.23 3.87
N PHE A 200 4.39 -7.66 4.45
CA PHE A 200 3.99 -7.31 5.80
C PHE A 200 3.72 -8.55 6.64
N VAL A 201 4.19 -8.48 7.88
CA VAL A 201 3.85 -9.40 8.95
C VAL A 201 3.50 -8.61 10.21
N GLY A 202 2.37 -8.89 10.83
CA GLY A 202 1.95 -8.17 12.03
C GLY A 202 0.88 -8.88 12.83
N VAL A 203 0.68 -8.39 14.04
CA VAL A 203 -0.41 -8.85 14.92
C VAL A 203 -1.58 -7.89 14.77
N GLY A 204 -2.75 -8.46 14.56
CA GLY A 204 -4.00 -7.74 14.47
C GLY A 204 -4.94 -8.09 15.63
N ARG A 205 -5.76 -7.11 16.01
CA ARG A 205 -6.84 -7.28 16.96
C ARG A 205 -8.14 -6.66 16.47
N LYS A 206 -9.23 -7.43 16.55
CA LYS A 206 -10.58 -6.90 16.36
C LYS A 206 -10.96 -6.11 17.62
N LEU A 207 -11.06 -4.79 17.51
CA LEU A 207 -11.46 -3.90 18.60
C LEU A 207 -12.99 -3.88 18.78
N SER A 208 -13.71 -4.04 17.66
CA SER A 208 -15.16 -4.18 17.59
C SER A 208 -15.55 -5.04 16.39
N GLU A 209 -16.85 -5.20 16.12
CA GLU A 209 -17.35 -5.86 14.90
C GLU A 209 -16.93 -5.11 13.62
N HIS A 210 -16.70 -3.80 13.73
CA HIS A 210 -16.43 -2.92 12.60
C HIS A 210 -15.01 -2.36 12.58
N THR A 211 -14.21 -2.57 13.63
CA THR A 211 -12.89 -1.91 13.76
C THR A 211 -11.81 -2.93 14.08
N ARG A 212 -10.69 -2.81 13.38
CA ARG A 212 -9.49 -3.64 13.57
C ARG A 212 -8.26 -2.75 13.65
N LEU A 213 -7.33 -3.13 14.51
CA LEU A 213 -6.00 -2.53 14.61
C LEU A 213 -4.97 -3.61 14.28
N GLU A 214 -4.02 -3.29 13.43
CA GLU A 214 -2.86 -4.14 13.11
C GLU A 214 -1.59 -3.35 13.33
N VAL A 215 -0.61 -3.98 13.95
CA VAL A 215 0.73 -3.42 14.15
C VAL A 215 1.74 -4.48 13.71
N GLY A 216 2.69 -4.09 12.88
CA GLY A 216 3.67 -5.04 12.37
C GLY A 216 4.79 -4.40 11.59
N PHE A 217 5.65 -5.25 11.09
CA PHE A 217 6.78 -4.91 10.25
C PHE A 217 6.40 -5.06 8.78
N MET A 218 6.78 -4.07 7.99
CA MET A 218 6.63 -4.07 6.53
C MET A 218 7.99 -3.80 5.90
N GLU A 219 8.41 -4.70 5.06
CA GLU A 219 9.54 -4.49 4.15
C GLU A 219 9.01 -3.95 2.83
N GLN A 220 9.53 -2.80 2.40
CA GLN A 220 9.25 -2.25 1.10
C GLN A 220 10.55 -2.14 0.31
N THR A 221 10.64 -2.84 -0.81
CA THR A 221 11.68 -2.65 -1.81
C THR A 221 11.11 -1.83 -2.96
N LEU A 222 11.73 -0.73 -3.28
CA LEU A 222 11.30 0.26 -4.27
C LEU A 222 12.43 0.52 -5.25
N GLN A 223 12.13 0.50 -6.56
CA GLN A 223 13.04 0.98 -7.59
C GLN A 223 12.66 2.41 -7.96
N ARG A 224 13.58 3.37 -7.78
CA ARG A 224 13.33 4.75 -8.17
C ARG A 224 13.37 4.93 -9.69
N ARG A 225 12.78 6.02 -10.16
CA ARG A 225 12.78 6.36 -11.58
C ARG A 225 14.20 6.36 -12.15
N GLY A 226 14.35 5.84 -13.37
CA GLY A 226 15.66 5.64 -14.00
C GLY A 226 16.33 4.32 -13.65
N GLY A 227 15.82 3.60 -12.64
CA GLY A 227 16.26 2.24 -12.33
C GLY A 227 17.58 2.10 -11.56
N ALA A 228 18.34 3.20 -11.38
CA ALA A 228 19.66 3.15 -10.78
C ALA A 228 19.66 3.09 -9.24
N ILE A 229 18.61 3.57 -8.59
CA ILE A 229 18.50 3.60 -7.13
C ILE A 229 17.46 2.59 -6.69
N TRP A 230 17.86 1.70 -5.79
CA TRP A 230 16.98 0.80 -5.05
C TRP A 230 16.89 1.25 -3.62
N GLU A 231 15.69 1.23 -3.08
CA GLU A 231 15.38 1.70 -1.75
C GLU A 231 14.72 0.59 -0.96
N ASN A 232 15.27 0.26 0.21
CA ASN A 232 14.71 -0.68 1.16
C ASN A 232 14.20 0.08 2.39
N ASN A 233 12.89 0.06 2.57
CA ASN A 233 12.22 0.74 3.67
C ASN A 233 11.77 -0.28 4.73
N HIS A 234 12.49 -0.31 5.85
CA HIS A 234 12.19 -1.10 7.04
C HIS A 234 11.15 -0.36 7.88
N THR A 235 9.89 -0.74 7.79
CA THR A 235 8.78 0.08 8.27
C THR A 235 8.06 -0.58 9.43
N LEU A 236 8.00 0.11 10.58
CA LEU A 236 6.98 -0.15 11.57
C LEU A 236 5.66 0.41 11.06
N SER A 237 4.65 -0.45 10.91
CA SER A 237 3.40 -0.06 10.26
C SER A 237 2.20 -0.32 11.15
N VAL A 238 1.39 0.71 11.34
CA VAL A 238 0.14 0.68 12.11
C VAL A 238 -1.03 0.88 11.15
N TRP A 239 -2.01 -0.03 11.19
CA TRP A 239 -3.20 -0.01 10.36
C TRP A 239 -4.46 -0.01 11.22
N LEU A 240 -5.21 1.06 11.17
CA LEU A 240 -6.57 1.13 11.70
C LEU A 240 -7.54 0.93 10.54
N THR A 241 -8.31 -0.17 10.58
CA THR A 241 -9.33 -0.47 9.57
C THR A 241 -10.71 -0.31 10.17
N SER A 242 -11.62 0.37 9.47
CA SER A 242 -12.99 0.60 9.90
C SER A 242 -14.00 0.20 8.81
N ARG A 243 -15.13 -0.42 9.25
CA ARG A 243 -16.28 -0.77 8.40
C ARG A 243 -17.60 -0.33 9.04
N TRP A 244 -17.61 0.79 9.74
CA TRP A 244 -18.82 1.33 10.32
C TRP A 244 -19.81 1.69 9.21
N PRO A 245 -21.03 1.09 9.24
CA PRO A 245 -22.03 1.42 8.23
C PRO A 245 -22.57 2.83 8.46
N PHE A 246 -22.80 3.55 7.36
CA PHE A 246 -23.39 4.89 7.37
C PHE A 246 -24.85 4.83 6.89
N GLY A 247 -25.68 5.72 7.42
CA GLY A 247 -27.10 5.83 7.14
C GLY A 247 -27.97 5.23 8.25
N ARG A 248 -29.29 5.42 8.11
CA ARG A 248 -30.28 4.84 9.05
C ARG A 248 -30.66 3.43 8.57
N ARG A 249 -30.88 2.52 9.51
CA ARG A 249 -31.53 1.24 9.26
C ARG A 249 -32.97 1.44 8.79
#